data_cfee75c3cecc5bf3c445e79cf8a5a3f3
#
_entry.id   cfee75c3cecc5bf3c445e79cf8a5a3f3
#
_cell.length_a   1.000
_cell.length_b   1.000
_cell.length_c   1.000
_cell.angle_alpha   90.00
_cell.angle_beta   90.00
_cell.angle_gamma   90.00
#
_symmetry.space_group_name_H-M   'P 1'
#
loop_
_entity.id
_entity.type
_entity.pdbx_description
1 polymer ?
#
loop_
_entity_poly.entity_id
_entity_poly.type
_entity_poly.pdbx_seq_one_letter_code
_entity_poly.pdbx_strand_id
1 'polypeptide(L)'
;MLSFWASYDAASREKNAALAHLADKHSQIKMISVSFDRYVSVFNATVKQDGLLKNDCYVETDGSDSEIFRAYDLERGFKNYLIDSRGIIVAKNVTATELASYLN
;
A
#
# COMPACT_ATOMS: atom_id res chain seq x y z
N MET A 1 0.45 2.54 8.43
CA MET A 1 0.02 1.53 7.43
C MET A 1 1.00 1.52 6.28
N LEU A 2 1.57 0.39 5.99
CA LEU A 2 2.48 0.18 4.86
C LEU A 2 1.82 -0.78 3.89
N SER A 3 1.63 -0.37 2.64
CA SER A 3 0.91 -1.15 1.63
C SER A 3 1.77 -1.36 0.39
N PHE A 4 1.89 -2.61 -0.03
CA PHE A 4 2.59 -3.01 -1.25
C PHE A 4 1.57 -3.41 -2.31
N TRP A 5 1.74 -2.91 -3.54
CA TRP A 5 0.78 -3.12 -4.61
C TRP A 5 1.43 -2.96 -5.98
N ALA A 6 0.66 -3.20 -7.03
CA ALA A 6 1.06 -2.88 -8.39
C ALA A 6 -0.17 -2.63 -9.24
N SER A 7 -0.07 -1.77 -10.25
CA SER A 7 -1.18 -1.43 -11.13
C SER A 7 -1.71 -2.64 -11.90
N TYR A 8 -0.83 -3.60 -12.22
CA TYR A 8 -1.19 -4.82 -12.96
C TYR A 8 -1.84 -5.89 -12.08
N ASP A 9 -1.78 -5.76 -10.76
CA ASP A 9 -2.36 -6.72 -9.84
C ASP A 9 -3.65 -6.14 -9.25
N ALA A 10 -4.77 -6.51 -9.84
CA ALA A 10 -6.08 -5.92 -9.55
C ALA A 10 -6.45 -6.01 -8.07
N ALA A 11 -6.18 -7.13 -7.41
CA ALA A 11 -6.51 -7.32 -6.01
C ALA A 11 -5.75 -6.37 -5.10
N SER A 12 -4.43 -6.23 -5.29
CA SER A 12 -3.61 -5.34 -4.47
C SER A 12 -3.93 -3.87 -4.75
N ARG A 13 -4.20 -3.52 -6.01
CA ARG A 13 -4.58 -2.17 -6.40
C ARG A 13 -5.88 -1.74 -5.74
N GLU A 14 -6.89 -2.60 -5.79
CA GLU A 14 -8.19 -2.33 -5.18
C GLU A 14 -8.09 -2.18 -3.67
N LYS A 15 -7.38 -3.09 -3.03
CA LYS A 15 -7.17 -3.04 -1.58
C LYS A 15 -6.40 -1.80 -1.16
N ASN A 16 -5.36 -1.44 -1.89
CA ASN A 16 -4.56 -0.24 -1.62
C ASN A 16 -5.41 1.03 -1.73
N ALA A 17 -6.22 1.14 -2.77
CA ALA A 17 -7.09 2.30 -2.95
C ALA A 17 -8.12 2.43 -1.83
N ALA A 18 -8.73 1.33 -1.42
CA ALA A 18 -9.71 1.33 -0.32
C ALA A 18 -9.07 1.77 1.00
N LEU A 19 -7.87 1.27 1.30
CA LEU A 19 -7.13 1.66 2.50
C LEU A 19 -6.72 3.13 2.47
N ALA A 20 -6.28 3.62 1.31
CA ALA A 20 -5.88 5.01 1.15
C ALA A 20 -7.05 5.96 1.36
N HIS A 21 -8.22 5.64 0.81
CA HIS A 21 -9.40 6.46 1.00
C HIS A 21 -9.87 6.48 2.46
N LEU A 22 -9.74 5.36 3.16
CA LEU A 22 -10.03 5.32 4.58
C LEU A 22 -9.04 6.16 5.38
N ALA A 23 -7.76 6.06 5.08
CA ALA A 23 -6.71 6.83 5.75
C ALA A 23 -6.89 8.34 5.58
N ASP A 24 -7.38 8.78 4.42
CA ASP A 24 -7.64 10.20 4.16
C ASP A 24 -8.69 10.78 5.09
N LYS A 25 -9.57 9.95 5.64
CA LYS A 25 -10.66 10.38 6.54
C LYS A 25 -10.26 10.34 8.00
N HIS A 26 -9.08 9.79 8.33
CA HIS A 26 -8.66 9.57 9.71
C HIS A 26 -7.23 10.07 9.91
N SER A 27 -7.08 11.21 10.55
CA SER A 27 -5.77 11.86 10.76
C SER A 27 -4.81 11.05 11.63
N GLN A 28 -5.33 10.11 12.42
CA GLN A 28 -4.51 9.25 13.27
C GLN A 28 -3.78 8.16 12.49
N ILE A 29 -4.13 7.97 11.20
CA ILE A 29 -3.46 6.99 10.35
C ILE A 29 -2.54 7.70 9.39
N LYS A 30 -1.28 7.27 9.35
CA LYS A 30 -0.38 7.60 8.26
C LYS A 30 -0.26 6.40 7.35
N MET A 31 -0.45 6.60 6.05
CA MET A 31 -0.32 5.53 5.07
C MET A 31 0.83 5.81 4.11
N ILE A 32 1.67 4.80 3.92
CA ILE A 32 2.73 4.80 2.91
C ILE A 32 2.45 3.61 2.00
N SER A 33 2.45 3.83 0.70
CA SER A 33 2.29 2.75 -0.27
C SER A 33 3.47 2.71 -1.22
N VAL A 34 3.87 1.48 -1.59
CA VAL A 34 4.96 1.24 -2.54
C VAL A 34 4.42 0.37 -3.66
N SER A 35 4.45 0.92 -4.87
CA SER A 35 4.08 0.20 -6.07
C SER A 35 5.31 -0.47 -6.68
N PHE A 36 5.12 -1.69 -7.19
CA PHE A 36 6.16 -2.40 -7.94
C PHE A 36 5.91 -2.34 -9.44
N ASP A 37 5.31 -1.25 -9.92
CA ASP A 37 5.15 -1.02 -11.35
C ASP A 37 6.51 -0.80 -12.01
N ARG A 38 6.72 -1.43 -13.15
CA ARG A 38 7.97 -1.32 -13.90
C ARG A 38 8.15 0.07 -14.49
N TYR A 39 7.05 0.73 -14.87
CA TYR A 39 7.07 2.02 -15.56
C TYR A 39 6.47 3.11 -14.70
N VAL A 40 7.23 4.18 -14.48
CA VAL A 40 6.79 5.33 -13.70
C VAL A 40 5.53 5.95 -14.30
N SER A 41 5.41 5.96 -15.64
CA SER A 41 4.24 6.52 -16.32
C SER A 41 2.94 5.76 -15.98
N VAL A 42 3.02 4.44 -15.87
CA VAL A 42 1.88 3.60 -15.48
C VAL A 42 1.51 3.89 -14.03
N PHE A 43 2.50 3.95 -13.16
CA PHE A 43 2.31 4.29 -11.75
C PHE A 43 1.62 5.64 -11.60
N ASN A 44 2.14 6.68 -12.26
CA ASN A 44 1.57 8.03 -12.18
C ASN A 44 0.12 8.08 -12.67
N ALA A 45 -0.18 7.39 -13.76
CA ALA A 45 -1.53 7.34 -14.31
C ALA A 45 -2.51 6.65 -13.33
N THR A 46 -2.07 5.56 -12.71
CA THR A 46 -2.89 4.81 -11.74
C THR A 46 -3.13 5.61 -10.47
N VAL A 47 -2.10 6.26 -9.94
CA VAL A 47 -2.22 7.11 -8.74
C VAL A 47 -3.24 8.21 -8.99
N LYS A 48 -3.21 8.84 -10.15
CA LYS A 48 -4.16 9.87 -10.53
C LYS A 48 -5.58 9.31 -10.67
N GLN A 49 -5.71 8.19 -11.37
CA GLN A 49 -7.01 7.56 -11.63
C GLN A 49 -7.68 7.09 -10.33
N ASP A 50 -6.90 6.56 -9.40
CA ASP A 50 -7.41 6.02 -8.14
C ASP A 50 -7.53 7.09 -7.04
N GLY A 51 -7.20 8.34 -7.35
CA GLY A 51 -7.32 9.44 -6.38
C GLY A 51 -6.31 9.38 -5.24
N LEU A 52 -5.10 8.90 -5.50
CA LEU A 52 -4.08 8.68 -4.48
C LEU A 52 -3.06 9.81 -4.34
N LEU A 53 -3.30 10.95 -5.00
CA LEU A 53 -2.32 12.05 -5.06
C LEU A 53 -1.99 12.68 -3.70
N LYS A 54 -2.87 12.51 -2.71
CA LYS A 54 -2.65 13.05 -1.36
C LYS A 54 -1.87 12.11 -0.46
N ASN A 55 -1.63 10.88 -0.89
CA ASN A 55 -0.98 9.86 -0.08
C ASN A 55 0.52 9.80 -0.40
N ASP A 56 1.31 9.31 0.55
CA ASP A 56 2.72 9.05 0.33
C ASP A 56 2.85 7.79 -0.52
N CYS A 57 2.92 7.97 -1.83
CA CYS A 57 3.03 6.89 -2.80
C CYS A 57 4.42 6.88 -3.42
N TYR A 58 5.05 5.72 -3.41
CA TYR A 58 6.38 5.51 -3.97
C TYR A 58 6.34 4.39 -4.99
N VAL A 59 7.26 4.41 -5.93
CA VAL A 59 7.38 3.36 -6.95
C VAL A 59 8.76 2.75 -6.91
N GLU A 60 8.80 1.41 -6.92
CA GLU A 60 10.04 0.63 -7.00
C GLU A 60 10.05 -0.09 -8.35
N THR A 61 10.81 0.48 -9.31
CA THR A 61 10.79 -0.01 -10.69
C THR A 61 11.63 -1.26 -10.92
N ASP A 62 12.43 -1.67 -9.94
CA ASP A 62 13.22 -2.90 -10.04
C ASP A 62 12.37 -4.17 -9.86
N GLY A 63 11.10 -4.02 -9.48
CA GLY A 63 10.18 -5.14 -9.34
C GLY A 63 10.72 -6.20 -8.38
N SER A 64 10.73 -7.46 -8.82
CA SER A 64 11.19 -8.59 -8.00
C SER A 64 12.69 -8.56 -7.68
N ASP A 65 13.47 -7.70 -8.34
CA ASP A 65 14.90 -7.53 -8.05
C ASP A 65 15.13 -6.53 -6.91
N SER A 66 14.09 -5.86 -6.44
CA SER A 66 14.15 -4.91 -5.34
C SER A 66 14.45 -5.63 -4.02
N GLU A 67 15.30 -5.01 -3.20
CA GLU A 67 15.58 -5.52 -1.85
C GLU A 67 14.31 -5.52 -0.98
N ILE A 68 13.44 -4.52 -1.14
CA ILE A 68 12.17 -4.44 -0.42
C ILE A 68 11.29 -5.61 -0.80
N PHE A 69 11.21 -5.93 -2.08
CA PHE A 69 10.40 -7.04 -2.57
C PHE A 69 10.84 -8.36 -1.90
N ARG A 70 12.14 -8.59 -1.84
CA ARG A 70 12.69 -9.81 -1.20
C ARG A 70 12.53 -9.78 0.31
N ALA A 71 12.79 -8.64 0.95
CA ALA A 71 12.72 -8.51 2.41
C ALA A 71 11.32 -8.80 2.95
N TYR A 72 10.28 -8.44 2.21
CA TYR A 72 8.89 -8.66 2.62
C TYR A 72 8.26 -9.90 1.99
N ASP A 73 9.04 -10.70 1.27
CA ASP A 73 8.58 -11.95 0.63
C ASP A 73 7.35 -11.72 -0.26
N LEU A 74 7.44 -10.70 -1.13
CA LEU A 74 6.31 -10.32 -1.99
C LEU A 74 6.14 -11.23 -3.21
N GLU A 75 7.03 -12.18 -3.41
CA GLU A 75 6.92 -13.18 -4.46
C GLU A 75 5.63 -13.99 -4.36
N ARG A 76 5.15 -14.19 -3.13
CA ARG A 76 3.89 -14.92 -2.86
C ARG A 76 2.66 -14.04 -2.95
N GLY A 77 2.81 -12.76 -3.24
CA GLY A 77 1.74 -11.80 -3.36
C GLY A 77 2.02 -10.53 -2.59
N PHE A 78 1.37 -9.46 -3.00
CA PHE A 78 1.50 -8.17 -2.33
C PHE A 78 0.74 -8.19 -1.01
N LYS A 79 1.32 -7.51 -0.02
CA LYS A 79 0.82 -7.51 1.36
C LYS A 79 0.76 -6.10 1.89
N ASN A 80 -0.01 -5.91 2.96
CA ASN A 80 0.05 -4.67 3.72
C ASN A 80 0.29 -5.00 5.20
N TYR A 81 0.78 -3.99 5.92
CA TYR A 81 1.15 -4.14 7.32
C TYR A 81 0.66 -2.94 8.11
N LEU A 82 -0.06 -3.19 9.20
CA LEU A 82 -0.41 -2.16 10.16
C LEU A 82 0.69 -2.12 11.21
N ILE A 83 1.32 -0.96 11.37
CA ILE A 83 2.47 -0.76 12.24
C ILE A 83 2.08 0.30 13.27
N ASP A 84 2.33 0.02 14.55
CA ASP A 84 2.01 0.96 15.62
C ASP A 84 3.11 2.05 15.77
N SER A 85 2.87 2.99 16.70
CA SER A 85 3.80 4.11 16.92
C SER A 85 5.18 3.68 17.45
N ARG A 86 5.30 2.43 17.92
CA ARG A 86 6.57 1.87 18.39
C ARG A 86 7.33 1.15 17.29
N GLY A 87 6.77 1.10 16.05
CA GLY A 87 7.37 0.40 14.94
C GLY A 87 7.10 -1.11 14.92
N ILE A 88 6.12 -1.57 15.70
CA ILE A 88 5.77 -2.99 15.79
C ILE A 88 4.62 -3.30 14.83
N ILE A 89 4.77 -4.35 14.04
CA ILE A 89 3.71 -4.85 13.15
C ILE A 89 2.63 -5.49 14.02
N VAL A 90 1.42 -4.91 14.02
CA VAL A 90 0.31 -5.41 14.82
C VAL A 90 -0.72 -6.19 14.00
N ALA A 91 -0.71 -6.05 12.68
CA ALA A 91 -1.59 -6.81 11.79
C ALA A 91 -1.02 -6.86 10.39
N LYS A 92 -1.40 -7.87 9.63
CA LYS A 92 -0.92 -8.12 8.27
C LYS A 92 -2.10 -8.44 7.36
N ASN A 93 -2.07 -7.93 6.14
CA ASN A 93 -3.12 -8.16 5.13
C ASN A 93 -4.50 -7.71 5.61
N VAL A 94 -4.57 -6.52 6.19
CA VAL A 94 -5.84 -5.97 6.65
C VAL A 94 -6.65 -5.40 5.50
N THR A 95 -7.97 -5.57 5.56
CA THR A 95 -8.92 -4.91 4.67
C THR A 95 -9.27 -3.53 5.24
N ALA A 96 -9.92 -2.69 4.44
CA ALA A 96 -10.40 -1.39 4.92
C ALA A 96 -11.38 -1.56 6.09
N THR A 97 -12.25 -2.58 6.04
CA THR A 97 -13.19 -2.87 7.13
C THR A 97 -12.45 -3.25 8.43
N GLU A 98 -11.43 -4.10 8.31
CA GLU A 98 -10.63 -4.48 9.47
C GLU A 98 -9.85 -3.29 10.03
N LEU A 99 -9.27 -2.45 9.16
CA LEU A 99 -8.55 -1.26 9.60
C LEU A 99 -9.49 -0.31 10.35
N ALA A 100 -10.71 -0.13 9.85
CA ALA A 100 -11.71 0.71 10.50
C ALA A 100 -11.98 0.26 11.95
N SER A 101 -11.94 -1.04 12.23
CA SER A 101 -12.15 -1.57 13.57
C SER A 101 -11.05 -1.18 14.56
N TYR A 102 -9.83 -0.92 14.08
CA TYR A 102 -8.73 -0.43 14.93
C TYR A 102 -8.88 1.05 15.32
N LEU A 103 -9.79 1.77 14.66
CA LEU A 103 -9.96 3.21 14.84
C LEU A 103 -11.09 3.57 15.83
N ASN A 104 -11.82 2.59 16.25
CA ASN A 104 -12.96 2.80 17.17
C ASN A 104 -12.55 2.66 18.62
#